data_5fb8b0c55bbc0856134f94ec1454885c
#
_entry.id   5fb8b0c55bbc0856134f94ec1454885c
#
_cell.length_a   1.000
_cell.length_b   1.000
_cell.length_c   1.000
_cell.angle_alpha   90.00
_cell.angle_beta   90.00
_cell.angle_gamma   90.00
#
_symmetry.space_group_name_H-M   'P 1'
#
loop_
_entity.id
_entity.type
_entity.pdbx_description
1 polymer ?
#
loop_
_entity_poly.entity_id
_entity_poly.type
_entity_poly.pdbx_seq_one_letter_code
_entity_poly.pdbx_strand_id
1 'polypeptide(L)'
;LDVSPVAVGQARELARLAGVAEHCRFDVADLDNGLPPGPPVDVIVCHKFRGRSLDPALVARLAPGGLLAISALSEVDAVPGPFRAEPGELRAAFSGLQIIDGGEGGGETWLLGRSRRPPCDVSVVNPLQRTTT
;
A
#
# COMPACT_ATOMS: atom_id res chain seq x y z
N LEU A 1 -3.88 -9.95 0.52
CA LEU A 1 -4.11 -10.23 1.95
C LEU A 1 -5.56 -9.99 2.28
N ASP A 2 -6.16 -10.82 3.09
CA ASP A 2 -7.51 -10.63 3.65
C ASP A 2 -7.60 -11.36 4.99
N VAL A 3 -8.42 -10.86 5.91
CA VAL A 3 -8.66 -11.52 7.21
C VAL A 3 -9.57 -12.75 7.06
N SER A 4 -10.36 -12.80 6.00
CA SER A 4 -11.32 -13.88 5.73
C SER A 4 -10.67 -15.04 4.99
N PRO A 5 -10.61 -16.25 5.60
CA PRO A 5 -10.15 -17.45 4.88
C PRO A 5 -11.02 -17.78 3.66
N VAL A 6 -12.32 -17.47 3.72
CA VAL A 6 -13.26 -17.68 2.60
C VAL A 6 -12.90 -16.77 1.44
N ALA A 7 -12.66 -15.47 1.69
CA ALA A 7 -12.26 -14.51 0.65
C ALA A 7 -10.93 -14.90 0.00
N VAL A 8 -9.95 -15.34 0.80
CA VAL A 8 -8.66 -15.84 0.32
C VAL A 8 -8.83 -17.09 -0.55
N GLY A 9 -9.71 -18.02 -0.14
CA GLY A 9 -10.05 -19.21 -0.94
C GLY A 9 -10.68 -18.86 -2.29
N GLN A 10 -11.61 -17.91 -2.31
CA GLN A 10 -12.23 -17.40 -3.54
C GLN A 10 -11.20 -16.73 -4.46
N ALA A 11 -10.29 -15.93 -3.90
CA ALA A 11 -9.24 -15.29 -4.67
C ALA A 11 -8.29 -16.30 -5.33
N ARG A 12 -7.92 -17.36 -4.60
CA ARG A 12 -7.12 -18.47 -5.15
C ARG A 12 -7.82 -19.15 -6.31
N GLU A 13 -9.12 -19.42 -6.17
CA GLU A 13 -9.90 -20.06 -7.23
C GLU A 13 -10.02 -19.16 -8.46
N LEU A 14 -10.24 -17.87 -8.29
CA LEU A 14 -10.27 -16.90 -9.40
C LEU A 14 -8.93 -16.86 -10.14
N ALA A 15 -7.82 -16.85 -9.42
CA ALA A 15 -6.48 -16.87 -10.03
C ALA A 15 -6.23 -18.17 -10.82
N ARG A 16 -6.70 -19.32 -10.29
CA ARG A 16 -6.62 -20.60 -10.97
C ARG A 16 -7.42 -20.60 -12.27
N LEU A 17 -8.66 -20.12 -12.23
CA LEU A 17 -9.53 -20.03 -13.39
C LEU A 17 -8.99 -19.06 -14.45
N ALA A 18 -8.34 -17.99 -14.02
CA ALA A 18 -7.68 -17.03 -14.91
C ALA A 18 -6.32 -17.49 -15.44
N GLY A 19 -5.81 -18.64 -14.99
CA GLY A 19 -4.51 -19.18 -15.42
C GLY A 19 -3.30 -18.40 -14.89
N VAL A 20 -3.44 -17.64 -13.80
CA VAL A 20 -2.38 -16.78 -13.23
C VAL A 20 -1.97 -17.17 -11.80
N ALA A 21 -2.43 -18.32 -11.32
CA ALA A 21 -2.22 -18.73 -9.91
C ALA A 21 -0.74 -18.79 -9.52
N GLU A 22 0.14 -19.17 -10.41
CA GLU A 22 1.60 -19.24 -10.20
C GLU A 22 2.27 -17.86 -10.01
N HIS A 23 1.60 -16.78 -10.46
CA HIS A 23 2.04 -15.40 -10.29
C HIS A 23 1.39 -14.70 -9.09
N CYS A 24 0.54 -15.42 -8.35
CA CYS A 24 -0.23 -14.85 -7.25
C CYS A 24 0.10 -15.54 -5.92
N ARG A 25 0.21 -14.76 -4.87
CA ARG A 25 0.28 -15.23 -3.49
C ARG A 25 -0.89 -14.71 -2.69
N PHE A 26 -1.56 -15.58 -1.96
CA PHE A 26 -2.73 -15.24 -1.15
C PHE A 26 -2.52 -15.68 0.29
N ASP A 27 -2.57 -14.75 1.22
CA ASP A 27 -2.38 -15.02 2.64
C ASP A 27 -3.57 -14.49 3.46
N VAL A 28 -4.00 -15.27 4.43
CA VAL A 28 -4.91 -14.81 5.48
C VAL A 28 -4.10 -14.00 6.47
N ALA A 29 -4.45 -12.75 6.68
CA ALA A 29 -3.77 -11.87 7.61
C ALA A 29 -4.74 -10.91 8.28
N ASP A 30 -4.66 -10.80 9.60
CA ASP A 30 -5.33 -9.76 10.36
C ASP A 30 -4.40 -8.54 10.47
N LEU A 31 -4.74 -7.50 9.73
CA LEU A 31 -3.95 -6.26 9.68
C LEU A 31 -4.06 -5.41 10.95
N ASP A 32 -4.95 -5.73 11.87
CA ASP A 32 -4.96 -5.14 13.22
C ASP A 32 -3.68 -5.52 14.00
N ASN A 33 -3.04 -6.63 13.63
CA ASN A 33 -1.75 -7.05 14.16
C ASN A 33 -0.54 -6.44 13.43
N GLY A 34 -0.76 -5.52 12.52
CA GLY A 34 0.26 -4.88 11.68
C GLY A 34 0.41 -5.51 10.30
N LEU A 35 1.21 -4.87 9.47
CA LEU A 35 1.52 -5.37 8.13
C LEU A 35 2.52 -6.53 8.24
N PRO A 36 2.24 -7.71 7.65
CA PRO A 36 3.17 -8.83 7.67
C PRO A 36 4.54 -8.44 7.08
N PRO A 37 5.64 -9.01 7.60
CA PRO A 37 6.98 -8.76 7.06
C PRO A 37 7.08 -9.12 5.58
N GLY A 38 7.91 -8.41 4.85
CA GLY A 38 8.14 -8.68 3.43
C GLY A 38 9.04 -7.65 2.78
N PRO A 39 9.48 -7.90 1.54
CA PRO A 39 10.31 -6.97 0.79
C PRO A 39 9.51 -5.72 0.37
N PRO A 40 10.20 -4.64 -0.03
CA PRO A 40 9.55 -3.52 -0.70
C PRO A 40 8.79 -3.96 -1.94
N VAL A 41 7.69 -3.28 -2.24
CA VAL A 41 6.83 -3.56 -3.39
C VAL A 41 6.64 -2.32 -4.24
N ASP A 42 6.39 -2.52 -5.53
CA ASP A 42 6.23 -1.41 -6.48
C ASP A 42 4.84 -0.78 -6.42
N VAL A 43 3.82 -1.55 -6.04
CA VAL A 43 2.44 -1.08 -5.92
C VAL A 43 1.77 -1.70 -4.70
N ILE A 44 1.10 -0.87 -3.91
CA ILE A 44 0.19 -1.30 -2.85
C ILE A 44 -1.22 -0.83 -3.21
N VAL A 45 -2.19 -1.72 -3.14
CA VAL A 45 -3.60 -1.40 -3.30
C VAL A 45 -4.35 -1.75 -2.03
N CYS A 46 -5.01 -0.76 -1.44
CA CYS A 46 -5.91 -0.92 -0.30
C CYS A 46 -7.32 -0.51 -0.73
N HIS A 47 -8.21 -1.47 -0.93
CA HIS A 47 -9.56 -1.22 -1.40
C HIS A 47 -10.57 -1.25 -0.27
N LYS A 48 -11.25 -0.13 -0.05
CA LYS A 48 -12.27 0.04 1.02
C LYS A 48 -11.78 -0.37 2.41
N PHE A 49 -10.52 -0.07 2.70
CA PHE A 49 -9.87 -0.41 3.96
C PHE A 49 -9.22 0.84 4.57
N ARG A 50 -9.48 1.06 5.86
CA ARG A 50 -8.86 2.14 6.62
C ARG A 50 -8.33 1.63 7.96
N GLY A 51 -7.03 1.43 8.01
CA GLY A 51 -6.30 1.09 9.24
C GLY A 51 -5.25 2.16 9.52
N ARG A 52 -5.60 3.19 10.28
CA ARG A 52 -4.73 4.37 10.54
C ARG A 52 -3.36 3.99 11.10
N SER A 53 -3.31 2.98 11.94
CA SER A 53 -2.05 2.47 12.52
C SER A 53 -1.09 1.88 11.49
N LEU A 54 -1.58 1.51 10.30
CA LEU A 54 -0.76 0.94 9.23
C LEU A 54 -0.11 1.98 8.32
N ASP A 55 -0.54 3.24 8.37
CA ASP A 55 -0.07 4.27 7.45
C ASP A 55 1.46 4.35 7.33
N PRO A 56 2.23 4.40 8.43
CA PRO A 56 3.69 4.40 8.34
C PRO A 56 4.27 3.12 7.71
N ALA A 57 3.67 1.97 8.02
CA ALA A 57 4.13 0.69 7.49
C ALA A 57 3.86 0.54 5.98
N LEU A 58 2.73 1.06 5.51
CA LEU A 58 2.40 1.08 4.08
C LEU A 58 3.40 1.95 3.30
N VAL A 59 3.70 3.15 3.80
CA VAL A 59 4.69 4.03 3.18
C VAL A 59 6.08 3.39 3.17
N ALA A 60 6.49 2.77 4.29
CA ALA A 60 7.78 2.11 4.42
C ALA A 60 7.93 0.87 3.51
N ARG A 61 6.82 0.20 3.19
CA ARG A 61 6.79 -0.98 2.31
C ARG A 61 6.96 -0.63 0.84
N LEU A 62 6.70 0.60 0.43
CA LEU A 62 6.88 1.01 -0.97
C LEU A 62 8.37 1.03 -1.35
N ALA A 63 8.66 0.44 -2.50
CA ALA A 63 9.95 0.65 -3.17
C ALA A 63 10.13 2.12 -3.55
N PRO A 64 11.37 2.57 -3.83
CA PRO A 64 11.61 3.89 -4.39
C PRO A 64 10.76 4.14 -5.64
N GLY A 65 9.98 5.23 -5.66
CA GLY A 65 9.06 5.53 -6.76
C GLY A 65 7.80 4.64 -6.82
N GLY A 66 7.61 3.74 -5.85
CA GLY A 66 6.45 2.87 -5.75
C GLY A 66 5.15 3.62 -5.49
N LEU A 67 4.04 3.02 -5.85
CA LEU A 67 2.70 3.62 -5.82
C LEU A 67 1.84 3.03 -4.70
N LEU A 68 1.12 3.91 -4.01
CA LEU A 68 0.01 3.55 -3.11
C LEU A 68 -1.30 4.00 -3.73
N ALA A 69 -2.20 3.07 -3.98
CA ALA A 69 -3.60 3.33 -4.32
C ALA A 69 -4.47 2.89 -3.14
N ILE A 70 -5.12 3.83 -2.49
CA ILE A 70 -5.95 3.56 -1.32
C ILE A 70 -7.33 4.16 -1.49
N SER A 71 -8.37 3.40 -1.13
CA SER A 71 -9.73 3.90 -0.99
C SER A 71 -10.31 3.48 0.36
N ALA A 72 -11.20 4.31 0.88
CA ALA A 72 -11.89 4.07 2.13
C ALA A 72 -13.32 4.65 2.09
N LEU A 73 -14.17 4.19 2.99
CA LEU A 73 -15.41 4.90 3.27
C LEU A 73 -15.09 6.25 3.91
N SER A 74 -15.86 7.28 3.57
CA SER A 74 -15.67 8.65 4.02
C SER A 74 -16.94 9.19 4.69
N GLU A 75 -16.76 10.19 5.56
CA GLU A 75 -17.86 10.98 6.12
C GLU A 75 -18.37 12.04 5.13
N VAL A 76 -17.62 12.32 4.07
CA VAL A 76 -18.02 13.30 3.06
C VAL A 76 -19.25 12.77 2.30
N ASP A 77 -20.33 13.54 2.31
CA ASP A 77 -21.64 13.16 1.75
C ASP A 77 -22.25 11.88 2.33
N ALA A 78 -21.91 11.54 3.58
CA ALA A 78 -22.45 10.38 4.27
C ALA A 78 -22.60 10.61 5.78
N VAL A 79 -23.33 9.72 6.44
CA VAL A 79 -23.47 9.76 7.90
C VAL A 79 -22.12 9.38 8.54
N PRO A 80 -21.63 10.14 9.53
CA PRO A 80 -20.42 9.81 10.26
C PRO A 80 -20.48 8.40 10.89
N GLY A 81 -19.34 7.73 10.97
CA GLY A 81 -19.25 6.39 11.52
C GLY A 81 -17.81 5.96 11.81
N PRO A 82 -17.63 4.90 12.65
CA PRO A 82 -16.32 4.52 13.17
C PRO A 82 -15.34 3.99 12.11
N PHE A 83 -15.87 3.53 10.98
CA PHE A 83 -15.07 2.96 9.88
C PHE A 83 -14.93 3.93 8.70
N ARG A 84 -15.31 5.19 8.89
CA ARG A 84 -15.24 6.22 7.86
C ARG A 84 -14.06 7.14 8.11
N ALA A 85 -13.37 7.51 7.05
CA ALA A 85 -12.33 8.53 7.08
C ALA A 85 -12.98 9.92 7.25
N GLU A 86 -12.34 10.76 8.04
CA GLU A 86 -12.71 12.18 8.15
C GLU A 86 -12.38 12.93 6.85
N PRO A 87 -13.04 14.08 6.60
CA PRO A 87 -12.68 14.90 5.43
C PRO A 87 -11.19 15.25 5.40
N GLY A 88 -10.53 15.01 4.27
CA GLY A 88 -9.10 15.28 4.08
C GLY A 88 -8.14 14.29 4.77
N GLU A 89 -8.63 13.27 5.44
CA GLU A 89 -7.81 12.36 6.25
C GLU A 89 -6.72 11.65 5.42
N LEU A 90 -7.05 11.13 4.24
CA LEU A 90 -6.05 10.40 3.42
C LEU A 90 -4.93 11.32 2.95
N ARG A 91 -5.24 12.53 2.53
CA ARG A 91 -4.22 13.51 2.11
C ARG A 91 -3.30 13.90 3.26
N ALA A 92 -3.84 14.06 4.46
CA ALA A 92 -3.06 14.36 5.65
C ALA A 92 -2.19 13.17 6.07
N ALA A 93 -2.76 11.97 6.11
CA ALA A 93 -2.06 10.75 6.51
C ALA A 93 -0.89 10.39 5.58
N PHE A 94 -1.04 10.63 4.28
CA PHE A 94 -0.04 10.30 3.26
C PHE A 94 0.65 11.52 2.66
N SER A 95 0.72 12.62 3.38
CA SER A 95 1.37 13.87 2.95
C SER A 95 2.87 13.70 2.62
N GLY A 96 3.53 12.68 3.14
CA GLY A 96 4.91 12.31 2.81
C GLY A 96 5.09 11.73 1.40
N LEU A 97 4.02 11.28 0.77
CA LEU A 97 4.03 10.83 -0.62
C LEU A 97 3.85 12.03 -1.58
N GLN A 98 4.31 11.85 -2.81
CA GLN A 98 3.88 12.72 -3.91
C GLN A 98 2.45 12.33 -4.30
N ILE A 99 1.48 13.17 -3.99
CA ILE A 99 0.09 12.91 -4.36
C ILE A 99 -0.08 13.15 -5.86
N ILE A 100 -0.47 12.09 -6.58
CA ILE A 100 -0.69 12.12 -8.02
C ILE A 100 -2.14 12.52 -8.29
N ASP A 101 -3.07 11.90 -7.56
CA ASP A 101 -4.50 12.13 -7.70
C ASP A 101 -5.23 11.74 -6.42
N GLY A 102 -6.46 12.18 -6.26
CA GLY A 102 -7.30 11.84 -5.10
C GLY A 102 -8.61 12.59 -5.13
N GLY A 103 -9.59 12.07 -4.40
CA GLY A 103 -10.91 12.67 -4.33
C GLY A 103 -11.71 12.21 -3.12
N GLU A 104 -12.75 12.96 -2.82
CA GLU A 104 -13.74 12.67 -1.78
C GLU A 104 -15.13 13.02 -2.28
N GLY A 105 -16.11 12.23 -1.93
CA GLY A 105 -17.51 12.45 -2.26
C GLY A 105 -18.32 11.16 -2.28
N GLY A 106 -19.64 11.28 -2.14
CA GLY A 106 -20.54 10.13 -2.18
C GLY A 106 -20.28 9.07 -1.09
N GLY A 107 -19.69 9.47 0.02
CA GLY A 107 -19.34 8.56 1.13
C GLY A 107 -18.07 7.75 0.91
N GLU A 108 -17.25 8.11 -0.06
CA GLU A 108 -15.96 7.48 -0.35
C GLU A 108 -14.85 8.52 -0.46
N THR A 109 -13.63 8.08 -0.18
CA THR A 109 -12.39 8.85 -0.39
C THR A 109 -11.35 7.93 -1.02
N TRP A 110 -10.49 8.50 -1.85
CA TRP A 110 -9.41 7.74 -2.50
C TRP A 110 -8.19 8.62 -2.75
N LEU A 111 -7.05 7.98 -2.89
CA LEU A 111 -5.77 8.65 -3.11
C LEU A 111 -4.84 7.74 -3.89
N LEU A 112 -4.12 8.33 -4.84
CA LEU A 112 -2.96 7.74 -5.52
C LEU A 112 -1.73 8.57 -5.18
N GLY A 113 -0.76 7.96 -4.54
CA GLY A 113 0.49 8.59 -4.13
C GLY A 113 1.72 7.81 -4.56
N ARG A 114 2.82 8.51 -4.77
CA ARG A 114 4.12 7.93 -5.14
C ARG A 114 5.13 8.13 -4.03
N SER A 115 5.91 7.09 -3.73
CA SER A 115 7.02 7.19 -2.79
C SER A 115 8.08 8.18 -3.30
N ARG A 116 8.47 9.12 -2.43
CA ARG A 116 9.56 10.09 -2.70
C ARG A 116 10.93 9.53 -2.33
N ARG A 117 11.01 8.28 -1.85
CA ARG A 117 12.28 7.68 -1.48
C ARG A 117 13.17 7.61 -2.72
N PRO A 118 14.43 8.10 -2.65
CA PRO A 118 15.35 7.93 -3.76
C PRO A 118 15.68 6.44 -3.96
N PRO A 119 16.03 6.02 -5.20
CA PRO A 119 16.58 4.70 -5.41
C PRO A 119 17.80 4.53 -4.50
N CYS A 120 17.98 3.32 -3.95
CA CYS A 120 19.19 3.01 -3.20
C CYS A 120 20.38 3.27 -4.13
N ASP A 121 21.21 4.26 -3.78
CA ASP A 121 22.48 4.45 -4.45
C ASP A 121 23.28 3.17 -4.21
N VAL A 122 23.42 2.36 -5.23
CA VAL A 122 24.44 1.33 -5.26
C VAL A 122 25.74 2.11 -5.41
N SER A 123 26.30 2.51 -4.28
CA SER A 123 27.66 3.03 -4.26
C SER A 123 28.54 1.99 -4.94
N VAL A 124 28.89 2.27 -6.18
CA VAL A 124 29.92 1.54 -6.89
C VAL A 124 31.19 1.74 -6.07
N VAL A 125 31.49 0.77 -5.21
CA VAL A 125 32.80 0.68 -4.59
C VAL A 125 33.76 0.47 -5.74
N ASN A 126 34.43 1.55 -6.13
CA ASN A 126 35.47 1.54 -7.14
C ASN A 126 36.67 0.74 -6.58
N PRO A 127 37.01 -0.47 -7.10
CA PRO A 127 38.05 -1.30 -6.54
C PRO A 127 39.44 -0.95 -7.05
N LEU A 128 39.66 0.28 -7.48
CA LEU A 128 40.98 0.73 -8.04
C LEU A 128 41.62 1.82 -7.18
N GLN A 129 42.05 1.44 -5.97
CA GLN A 129 43.21 2.07 -5.34
C GLN A 129 44.11 0.98 -4.79
N ARG A 130 44.79 0.28 -5.68
CA ARG A 130 46.07 -0.36 -5.32
C ARG A 130 47.13 0.70 -5.40
N THR A 131 47.49 1.23 -4.28
CA THR A 131 48.74 1.94 -4.09
C THR A 131 49.88 0.96 -4.26
N THR A 132 50.62 1.11 -5.31
CA THR A 132 51.99 0.58 -5.47
C THR A 132 52.94 1.46 -4.64
N THR A 133 53.57 0.82 -3.70
CA THR A 133 54.87 1.29 -3.15
C THR A 133 55.96 0.43 -3.74
#